data_891cf2277c976af5234cc05d56fc30cc
#
_entry.id   891cf2277c976af5234cc05d56fc30cc
#
_cell.length_a   1.000
_cell.length_b   1.000
_cell.length_c   1.000
_cell.angle_alpha   90.00
_cell.angle_beta   90.00
_cell.angle_gamma   90.00
#
_symmetry.space_group_name_H-M   'P 1'
#
loop_
_entity.id
_entity.type
_entity.pdbx_description
1 polymer ?
#
loop_
_entity_poly.entity_id
_entity_poly.type
_entity_poly.pdbx_seq_one_letter_code
_entity_poly.pdbx_strand_id
1 'polypeptide(L)'
;MYVAVKGGEAAIRNAHALLAQRRRGDASVPEIGLDQISEQLSLAVDRVMAEGSLYDRELAALAIKQARGDLIEAIFLARAFRTTLPRFGASVPVDTGAMRVRRRISATFKDLPGGQVLGPTFDYTHRLLDERLATNTATNGGSTEADTATSTTTDMLPLPLAGEGWGGGGTSTPDTALTGEIPAPSLPSPVSGRGFTGALGHISGEAAEARPTPMPRVTDLLGDEGLIEPAPADDGTPPRDLTREPLSFPADRPLRLQALARGDEGFLLALGYSTQRGYARTHPFVGEIRFGEVEVSLYAEELGFAVPLGEISVTECQSVNQFKGSATQPPQFTRGYGLVFGQLERKAMSMALVDRSLRFAELGEEKSAPAQDEEFVLSHCDNVQATGFVEHLKLPHYVDFQAELDLIRRMRAEGPEAEDMKEAAE
;
A
#
# COMPACT_ATOMS: atom_id res chain seq x y z
N MET A 1 10.89 9.60 -27.65
CA MET A 1 11.53 8.57 -28.50
C MET A 1 10.57 8.23 -29.62
N TYR A 2 10.98 8.39 -30.87
CA TYR A 2 10.12 8.14 -32.03
C TYR A 2 10.35 6.71 -32.50
N VAL A 3 9.42 5.81 -32.23
CA VAL A 3 9.46 4.46 -32.80
C VAL A 3 8.74 4.52 -34.15
N ALA A 4 9.47 4.37 -35.22
CA ALA A 4 8.89 4.24 -36.56
C ALA A 4 8.18 2.89 -36.68
N VAL A 5 6.85 2.87 -36.54
CA VAL A 5 6.05 1.67 -36.76
C VAL A 5 5.90 1.45 -38.26
N LYS A 6 6.49 0.39 -38.80
CA LYS A 6 6.22 -0.05 -40.17
C LYS A 6 4.78 -0.55 -40.27
N GLY A 7 3.96 0.04 -41.11
CA GLY A 7 2.56 -0.33 -41.31
C GLY A 7 1.58 0.82 -41.07
N GLY A 8 2.03 1.95 -40.56
CA GLY A 8 1.27 3.18 -40.44
C GLY A 8 0.01 3.05 -39.57
N GLU A 9 -0.92 3.98 -39.70
CA GLU A 9 -2.16 4.08 -38.91
C GLU A 9 -3.04 2.83 -38.98
N ALA A 10 -3.05 2.11 -40.09
CA ALA A 10 -3.86 0.89 -40.24
C ALA A 10 -3.38 -0.21 -39.30
N ALA A 11 -2.05 -0.39 -39.15
CA ALA A 11 -1.48 -1.35 -38.20
C ALA A 11 -1.80 -0.98 -36.76
N ILE A 12 -1.74 0.31 -36.40
CA ILE A 12 -2.08 0.81 -35.07
C ILE A 12 -3.56 0.55 -34.76
N ARG A 13 -4.47 0.89 -35.69
CA ARG A 13 -5.91 0.62 -35.52
C ARG A 13 -6.20 -0.88 -35.36
N ASN A 14 -5.56 -1.73 -36.16
CA ASN A 14 -5.70 -3.18 -36.04
C ASN A 14 -5.19 -3.70 -34.70
N ALA A 15 -4.06 -3.18 -34.20
CA ALA A 15 -3.54 -3.53 -32.89
C ALA A 15 -4.50 -3.14 -31.75
N HIS A 16 -5.10 -1.95 -31.83
CA HIS A 16 -6.12 -1.51 -30.87
C HIS A 16 -7.37 -2.39 -30.93
N ALA A 17 -7.85 -2.75 -32.12
CA ALA A 17 -8.99 -3.64 -32.28
C ALA A 17 -8.71 -5.04 -31.70
N LEU A 18 -7.52 -5.58 -31.96
CA LEU A 18 -7.10 -6.87 -31.41
C LEU A 18 -6.98 -6.82 -29.87
N LEU A 19 -6.42 -5.73 -29.33
CA LEU A 19 -6.35 -5.54 -27.88
C LEU A 19 -7.75 -5.47 -27.25
N ALA A 20 -8.68 -4.76 -27.90
CA ALA A 20 -10.08 -4.68 -27.47
C ALA A 20 -10.76 -6.06 -27.45
N GLN A 21 -10.54 -6.88 -28.48
CA GLN A 21 -11.02 -8.27 -28.51
C GLN A 21 -10.42 -9.12 -27.39
N ARG A 22 -9.11 -9.00 -27.18
CA ARG A 22 -8.41 -9.71 -26.09
C ARG A 22 -8.90 -9.28 -24.71
N ARG A 23 -9.18 -8.00 -24.52
CA ARG A 23 -9.75 -7.49 -23.28
C ARG A 23 -11.16 -8.01 -23.04
N ARG A 24 -12.00 -8.07 -24.10
CA ARG A 24 -13.35 -8.60 -23.98
C ARG A 24 -13.35 -10.10 -23.64
N GLY A 25 -12.38 -10.86 -24.14
CA GLY A 25 -12.32 -12.30 -23.97
C GLY A 25 -13.47 -13.03 -24.68
N ASP A 26 -13.88 -14.19 -24.16
CA ASP A 26 -14.99 -14.97 -24.68
C ASP A 26 -16.32 -14.20 -24.51
N ALA A 27 -17.01 -13.95 -25.62
CA ALA A 27 -18.28 -13.22 -25.63
C ALA A 27 -19.43 -13.98 -24.96
N SER A 28 -19.32 -15.29 -24.79
CA SER A 28 -20.30 -16.10 -24.06
C SER A 28 -20.25 -15.87 -22.55
N VAL A 29 -19.12 -15.38 -22.04
CA VAL A 29 -18.94 -15.01 -20.63
C VAL A 29 -19.40 -13.56 -20.42
N PRO A 30 -20.26 -13.26 -19.44
CA PRO A 30 -20.67 -11.88 -19.13
C PRO A 30 -19.45 -10.98 -18.88
N GLU A 31 -19.52 -9.75 -19.39
CA GLU A 31 -18.45 -8.77 -19.16
C GLU A 31 -18.45 -8.32 -17.70
N ILE A 32 -17.27 -8.29 -17.08
CA ILE A 32 -17.11 -7.80 -15.70
C ILE A 32 -17.48 -6.31 -15.61
N GLY A 33 -18.36 -5.96 -14.68
CA GLY A 33 -18.77 -4.58 -14.38
C GLY A 33 -17.75 -3.83 -13.51
N LEU A 34 -17.78 -2.50 -13.55
CA LEU A 34 -16.91 -1.68 -12.69
C LEU A 34 -17.26 -1.87 -11.21
N ASP A 35 -18.56 -1.98 -10.90
CA ASP A 35 -19.02 -2.22 -9.53
C ASP A 35 -18.49 -3.56 -8.97
N GLN A 36 -18.46 -4.60 -9.81
CA GLN A 36 -17.89 -5.89 -9.43
C GLN A 36 -16.39 -5.78 -9.11
N ILE A 37 -15.65 -5.03 -9.89
CA ILE A 37 -14.22 -4.78 -9.63
C ILE A 37 -14.06 -3.96 -8.36
N SER A 38 -14.82 -2.87 -8.22
CA SER A 38 -14.74 -1.97 -7.08
C SER A 38 -15.04 -2.67 -5.75
N GLU A 39 -16.07 -3.52 -5.72
CA GLU A 39 -16.53 -4.16 -4.49
C GLU A 39 -15.78 -5.48 -4.20
N GLN A 40 -15.55 -6.31 -5.21
CA GLN A 40 -15.01 -7.65 -5.02
C GLN A 40 -13.49 -7.72 -5.14
N LEU A 41 -12.85 -6.74 -5.79
CA LEU A 41 -11.40 -6.62 -5.90
C LEU A 41 -10.88 -5.34 -5.22
N SER A 42 -11.49 -4.98 -4.10
CA SER A 42 -11.24 -3.71 -3.39
C SER A 42 -9.77 -3.46 -3.06
N LEU A 43 -9.01 -4.51 -2.68
CA LEU A 43 -7.58 -4.36 -2.40
C LEU A 43 -6.74 -4.04 -3.65
N ALA A 44 -7.15 -4.53 -4.82
CA ALA A 44 -6.52 -4.16 -6.08
C ALA A 44 -6.83 -2.70 -6.45
N VAL A 45 -8.08 -2.27 -6.23
CA VAL A 45 -8.50 -0.87 -6.40
C VAL A 45 -7.71 0.05 -5.48
N ASP A 46 -7.59 -0.29 -4.20
CA ASP A 46 -6.82 0.47 -3.22
C ASP A 46 -5.34 0.60 -3.62
N ARG A 47 -4.74 -0.49 -4.13
CA ARG A 47 -3.36 -0.46 -4.64
C ARG A 47 -3.21 0.49 -5.83
N VAL A 48 -4.12 0.43 -6.80
CA VAL A 48 -4.09 1.33 -7.97
C VAL A 48 -4.25 2.79 -7.54
N MET A 49 -5.13 3.08 -6.59
CA MET A 49 -5.27 4.44 -6.03
C MET A 49 -3.99 4.91 -5.35
N ALA A 50 -3.39 4.09 -4.49
CA ALA A 50 -2.21 4.45 -3.71
C ALA A 50 -0.99 4.68 -4.62
N GLU A 51 -0.65 3.72 -5.47
CA GLU A 51 0.51 3.79 -6.37
C GLU A 51 0.27 4.73 -7.56
N GLY A 52 -0.98 4.89 -7.97
CA GLY A 52 -1.43 5.86 -8.98
C GLY A 52 -1.48 7.30 -8.48
N SER A 53 -1.42 7.52 -7.16
CA SER A 53 -1.60 8.84 -6.53
C SER A 53 -2.93 9.52 -6.95
N LEU A 54 -3.98 8.73 -7.08
CA LEU A 54 -5.31 9.18 -7.50
C LEU A 54 -6.37 8.48 -6.65
N TYR A 55 -6.97 9.19 -5.70
CA TYR A 55 -8.01 8.64 -4.85
C TYR A 55 -9.37 8.73 -5.56
N ASP A 56 -9.66 7.73 -6.37
CA ASP A 56 -10.94 7.57 -7.08
C ASP A 56 -11.16 6.08 -7.38
N ARG A 57 -12.12 5.48 -6.70
CA ARG A 57 -12.38 4.03 -6.80
C ARG A 57 -12.92 3.62 -8.16
N GLU A 58 -13.77 4.45 -8.76
CA GLU A 58 -14.38 4.16 -10.07
C GLU A 58 -13.31 4.24 -11.18
N LEU A 59 -12.48 5.28 -11.18
CA LEU A 59 -11.37 5.41 -12.12
C LEU A 59 -10.32 4.32 -11.93
N ALA A 60 -10.04 3.91 -10.70
CA ALA A 60 -9.13 2.79 -10.43
C ALA A 60 -9.71 1.46 -10.95
N ALA A 61 -11.01 1.19 -10.73
CA ALA A 61 -11.69 0.02 -11.28
C ALA A 61 -11.70 0.03 -12.82
N LEU A 62 -11.92 1.20 -13.44
CA LEU A 62 -11.84 1.37 -14.87
C LEU A 62 -10.43 1.09 -15.40
N ALA A 63 -9.40 1.59 -14.73
CA ALA A 63 -8.00 1.33 -15.09
C ALA A 63 -7.66 -0.17 -15.00
N ILE A 64 -8.10 -0.87 -13.95
CA ILE A 64 -7.94 -2.32 -13.81
C ILE A 64 -8.62 -3.07 -14.98
N LYS A 65 -9.85 -2.71 -15.29
CA LYS A 65 -10.59 -3.30 -16.41
C LYS A 65 -9.89 -3.06 -17.75
N GLN A 66 -9.45 -1.83 -18.01
CA GLN A 66 -8.74 -1.46 -19.22
C GLN A 66 -7.40 -2.19 -19.35
N ALA A 67 -6.67 -2.34 -18.27
CA ALA A 67 -5.40 -3.06 -18.17
C ALA A 67 -5.55 -4.59 -18.15
N ARG A 68 -6.76 -5.15 -18.24
CA ARG A 68 -7.02 -6.59 -18.17
C ARG A 68 -6.57 -7.25 -16.87
N GLY A 69 -6.57 -6.51 -15.76
CA GLY A 69 -6.12 -6.98 -14.45
C GLY A 69 -4.62 -6.84 -14.19
N ASP A 70 -3.85 -6.30 -15.13
CA ASP A 70 -2.45 -5.92 -14.88
C ASP A 70 -2.42 -4.64 -14.04
N LEU A 71 -2.03 -4.78 -12.77
CA LEU A 71 -2.05 -3.65 -11.83
C LEU A 71 -0.96 -2.62 -12.13
N ILE A 72 0.17 -3.02 -12.71
CA ILE A 72 1.22 -2.06 -13.09
C ILE A 72 0.73 -1.16 -14.22
N GLU A 73 0.12 -1.75 -15.25
CA GLU A 73 -0.49 -0.98 -16.35
C GLU A 73 -1.66 -0.12 -15.84
N ALA A 74 -2.49 -0.63 -14.91
CA ALA A 74 -3.57 0.14 -14.31
C ALA A 74 -3.05 1.37 -13.54
N ILE A 75 -1.95 1.23 -12.78
CA ILE A 75 -1.29 2.31 -12.08
C ILE A 75 -0.74 3.34 -13.07
N PHE A 76 -0.12 2.89 -14.15
CA PHE A 76 0.34 3.78 -15.24
C PHE A 76 -0.81 4.59 -15.82
N LEU A 77 -1.95 3.95 -16.14
CA LEU A 77 -3.15 4.61 -16.67
C LEU A 77 -3.71 5.64 -15.68
N ALA A 78 -3.78 5.30 -14.39
CA ALA A 78 -4.24 6.22 -13.35
C ALA A 78 -3.32 7.45 -13.23
N ARG A 79 -2.00 7.27 -13.28
CA ARG A 79 -1.03 8.39 -13.26
C ARG A 79 -1.13 9.24 -14.52
N ALA A 80 -1.23 8.63 -15.70
CA ALA A 80 -1.39 9.34 -16.95
C ALA A 80 -2.67 10.20 -16.95
N PHE A 81 -3.79 9.61 -16.52
CA PHE A 81 -5.05 10.34 -16.38
C PHE A 81 -4.94 11.50 -15.41
N ARG A 82 -4.34 11.28 -14.23
CA ARG A 82 -4.15 12.32 -13.22
C ARG A 82 -3.42 13.55 -13.77
N THR A 83 -2.45 13.37 -14.67
CA THR A 83 -1.72 14.50 -15.28
C THR A 83 -2.58 15.37 -16.20
N THR A 84 -3.72 14.88 -16.64
CA THR A 84 -4.67 15.64 -17.46
C THR A 84 -5.62 16.51 -16.63
N LEU A 85 -5.68 16.30 -15.32
CA LEU A 85 -6.56 17.04 -14.42
C LEU A 85 -5.91 18.35 -13.96
N PRO A 86 -6.65 19.46 -13.94
CA PRO A 86 -6.17 20.69 -13.33
C PRO A 86 -6.07 20.50 -11.81
N ARG A 87 -5.03 21.07 -11.20
CA ARG A 87 -4.89 21.09 -9.75
C ARG A 87 -5.64 22.30 -9.20
N PHE A 88 -6.61 22.05 -8.33
CA PHE A 88 -7.38 23.08 -7.65
C PHE A 88 -6.60 23.71 -6.47
N GLY A 89 -5.95 22.86 -5.68
CA GLY A 89 -5.22 23.28 -4.49
C GLY A 89 -4.53 22.11 -3.80
N ALA A 90 -4.01 22.37 -2.61
CA ALA A 90 -3.54 21.35 -1.69
C ALA A 90 -4.49 21.32 -0.48
N SER A 91 -4.83 20.14 0.00
CA SER A 91 -5.60 20.00 1.24
C SER A 91 -4.81 20.58 2.42
N VAL A 92 -5.51 20.98 3.46
CA VAL A 92 -4.86 21.15 4.77
C VAL A 92 -4.32 19.82 5.25
N PRO A 93 -3.35 19.79 6.18
CA PRO A 93 -2.86 18.55 6.75
C PRO A 93 -4.01 17.69 7.28
N VAL A 94 -4.00 16.40 6.92
CA VAL A 94 -5.01 15.45 7.36
C VAL A 94 -4.74 15.02 8.80
N ASP A 95 -5.74 15.11 9.66
CA ASP A 95 -5.63 14.63 11.05
C ASP A 95 -5.94 13.14 11.16
N THR A 96 -4.91 12.31 11.14
CA THR A 96 -5.07 10.87 11.38
C THR A 96 -5.37 10.53 12.84
N GLY A 97 -5.26 11.48 13.77
CA GLY A 97 -5.71 11.34 15.16
C GLY A 97 -7.23 11.23 15.26
N ALA A 98 -7.94 11.95 14.39
CA ALA A 98 -9.41 11.94 14.28
C ALA A 98 -9.94 10.85 13.36
N MET A 99 -9.13 9.87 12.95
CA MET A 99 -9.56 8.77 12.07
C MET A 99 -10.77 8.02 12.65
N ARG A 100 -11.79 7.79 11.86
CA ARG A 100 -12.88 6.86 12.16
C ARG A 100 -12.39 5.43 11.93
N VAL A 101 -11.88 4.84 12.99
CA VAL A 101 -11.14 3.57 12.95
C VAL A 101 -12.05 2.40 12.63
N ARG A 102 -11.73 1.64 11.57
CA ARG A 102 -12.34 0.34 11.23
C ARG A 102 -11.50 -0.85 11.65
N ARG A 103 -10.19 -0.66 11.71
CA ARG A 103 -9.24 -1.66 12.19
C ARG A 103 -8.12 -0.97 12.96
N ARG A 104 -7.72 -1.57 14.09
CA ARG A 104 -6.64 -1.10 14.94
C ARG A 104 -5.94 -2.27 15.59
N ILE A 105 -4.65 -2.44 15.33
CA ILE A 105 -3.83 -3.52 15.89
C ILE A 105 -2.55 -2.93 16.46
N SER A 106 -2.16 -3.38 17.65
CA SER A 106 -0.85 -3.14 18.23
C SER A 106 -0.18 -4.47 18.57
N ALA A 107 1.10 -4.59 18.23
CA ALA A 107 1.94 -5.71 18.63
C ALA A 107 2.73 -5.42 19.93
N THR A 108 2.65 -4.19 20.46
CA THR A 108 3.46 -3.75 21.61
C THR A 108 2.67 -3.72 22.92
N PHE A 109 1.37 -3.47 22.86
CA PHE A 109 0.52 -3.44 24.04
C PHE A 109 -0.72 -4.33 23.84
N LYS A 110 -0.94 -5.24 24.79
CA LYS A 110 -2.15 -6.09 24.80
C LYS A 110 -3.39 -5.26 25.12
N ASP A 111 -3.29 -4.47 26.16
CA ASP A 111 -4.38 -3.63 26.68
C ASP A 111 -4.14 -2.18 26.26
N LEU A 112 -4.59 -1.84 25.06
CA LEU A 112 -4.41 -0.52 24.47
C LEU A 112 -5.60 0.38 24.82
N PRO A 113 -5.41 1.63 25.28
CA PRO A 113 -6.52 2.57 25.49
C PRO A 113 -7.35 2.73 24.21
N GLY A 114 -8.67 2.56 24.31
CA GLY A 114 -9.57 2.48 23.15
C GLY A 114 -9.68 1.09 22.52
N GLY A 115 -8.88 0.12 22.97
CA GLY A 115 -8.92 -1.27 22.55
C GLY A 115 -8.30 -1.54 21.20
N GLN A 116 -8.23 -2.81 20.83
CA GLN A 116 -7.89 -3.29 19.49
C GLN A 116 -9.19 -3.58 18.73
N VAL A 117 -9.19 -3.27 17.42
CA VAL A 117 -10.31 -3.51 16.52
C VAL A 117 -9.82 -4.42 15.41
N LEU A 118 -10.21 -5.70 15.42
CA LEU A 118 -9.66 -6.69 14.50
C LEU A 118 -10.12 -6.49 13.05
N GLY A 119 -11.37 -6.11 12.82
CA GLY A 119 -11.92 -5.90 11.48
C GLY A 119 -11.83 -7.13 10.58
N PRO A 120 -12.27 -7.05 9.32
CA PRO A 120 -12.11 -8.10 8.33
C PRO A 120 -10.64 -8.17 7.88
N THR A 121 -10.03 -9.38 7.98
CA THR A 121 -8.61 -9.60 7.65
C THR A 121 -8.37 -11.04 7.28
N PHE A 122 -7.30 -11.29 6.50
CA PHE A 122 -6.82 -12.63 6.22
C PHE A 122 -5.99 -13.26 7.36
N ASP A 123 -5.65 -12.51 8.41
CA ASP A 123 -4.75 -12.96 9.47
C ASP A 123 -5.24 -14.20 10.20
N TYR A 124 -6.57 -14.34 10.31
CA TYR A 124 -7.22 -15.45 11.00
C TYR A 124 -7.76 -16.53 10.06
N THR A 125 -7.41 -16.46 8.76
CA THR A 125 -7.80 -17.50 7.79
C THR A 125 -6.73 -18.57 7.68
N HIS A 126 -7.14 -19.78 7.29
CA HIS A 126 -6.21 -20.89 7.08
C HIS A 126 -5.28 -20.70 5.87
N ARG A 127 -5.48 -19.65 5.05
CA ARG A 127 -4.71 -19.36 3.81
C ARG A 127 -4.75 -20.53 2.80
N LEU A 128 -5.83 -21.30 2.82
CA LEU A 128 -6.14 -22.33 1.85
C LEU A 128 -7.13 -21.81 0.81
N LEU A 129 -7.12 -22.41 -0.38
CA LEU A 129 -8.12 -22.10 -1.39
C LEU A 129 -9.50 -22.56 -0.88
N ASP A 130 -10.50 -21.70 -1.01
CA ASP A 130 -11.87 -22.00 -0.68
C ASP A 130 -12.63 -22.41 -1.96
N GLU A 131 -12.73 -23.70 -2.20
CA GLU A 131 -13.39 -24.25 -3.39
C GLU A 131 -14.88 -23.91 -3.47
N ARG A 132 -15.51 -23.52 -2.34
CA ARG A 132 -16.92 -23.06 -2.33
C ARG A 132 -17.13 -21.81 -3.15
N LEU A 133 -16.09 -20.97 -3.27
CA LEU A 133 -16.13 -19.76 -4.10
C LEU A 133 -16.25 -20.09 -5.61
N ALA A 134 -15.86 -21.29 -6.03
CA ALA A 134 -15.99 -21.74 -7.42
C ALA A 134 -17.43 -22.16 -7.76
N THR A 135 -18.24 -22.54 -6.78
CA THR A 135 -19.60 -23.10 -6.99
C THR A 135 -20.70 -22.07 -6.99
N ASN A 136 -20.44 -20.83 -6.52
CA ASN A 136 -21.44 -19.76 -6.35
C ASN A 136 -21.67 -18.91 -7.61
N THR A 137 -21.34 -19.38 -8.79
CA THR A 137 -21.44 -18.57 -10.03
C THR A 137 -22.83 -18.52 -10.66
N ALA A 138 -23.88 -19.04 -10.06
CA ALA A 138 -25.18 -19.12 -10.71
C ALA A 138 -26.38 -18.93 -9.80
N THR A 139 -26.46 -17.84 -9.03
CA THR A 139 -27.76 -17.39 -8.48
C THR A 139 -27.86 -15.88 -8.42
N ASN A 140 -27.83 -15.23 -9.59
CA ASN A 140 -28.39 -13.88 -9.74
C ASN A 140 -29.71 -14.00 -10.51
N GLY A 141 -30.76 -14.19 -9.76
CA GLY A 141 -32.11 -14.19 -10.34
C GLY A 141 -33.14 -14.62 -9.30
N GLY A 142 -33.56 -13.72 -8.47
CA GLY A 142 -34.86 -13.64 -7.78
C GLY A 142 -35.33 -14.90 -7.02
N SER A 143 -35.41 -14.70 -5.76
CA SER A 143 -36.53 -15.03 -4.87
C SER A 143 -36.04 -15.45 -3.48
N THR A 144 -36.47 -14.70 -2.53
CA THR A 144 -36.53 -15.06 -1.12
C THR A 144 -37.35 -16.32 -0.93
N GLU A 145 -36.68 -17.44 -0.68
CA GLU A 145 -37.27 -18.54 0.05
C GLU A 145 -36.31 -18.93 1.16
N ALA A 146 -36.83 -18.78 2.38
CA ALA A 146 -36.16 -19.17 3.61
C ALA A 146 -36.09 -20.70 3.64
N ASP A 147 -35.00 -21.30 3.27
CA ASP A 147 -34.71 -22.70 3.52
C ASP A 147 -34.16 -22.86 4.94
N THR A 148 -35.03 -23.41 5.76
CA THR A 148 -34.71 -23.94 7.09
C THR A 148 -33.84 -25.18 6.89
N ALA A 149 -32.55 -25.01 6.76
CA ALA A 149 -31.61 -26.13 6.78
C ALA A 149 -31.22 -26.46 8.22
N THR A 150 -31.66 -27.60 8.67
CA THR A 150 -31.32 -28.28 9.92
C THR A 150 -29.77 -28.33 10.05
N SER A 151 -29.23 -27.57 11.00
CA SER A 151 -27.80 -27.56 11.31
C SER A 151 -27.46 -28.89 11.99
N THR A 152 -26.71 -29.71 11.29
CA THR A 152 -25.94 -30.79 11.93
C THR A 152 -24.73 -30.11 12.58
N THR A 153 -24.79 -29.97 13.87
CA THR A 153 -23.70 -29.45 14.71
C THR A 153 -22.50 -30.40 14.58
N THR A 154 -21.51 -30.02 13.80
CA THR A 154 -20.19 -30.62 13.91
C THR A 154 -19.44 -29.81 14.95
N ASP A 155 -19.15 -30.44 16.08
CA ASP A 155 -18.35 -29.89 17.17
C ASP A 155 -17.05 -29.29 16.63
N MET A 156 -16.99 -27.98 16.58
CA MET A 156 -15.73 -27.26 16.39
C MET A 156 -15.05 -27.13 17.76
N LEU A 157 -14.08 -27.98 18.00
CA LEU A 157 -13.15 -27.83 19.12
C LEU A 157 -12.51 -26.42 19.07
N PRO A 158 -12.41 -25.74 20.20
CA PRO A 158 -11.71 -24.46 20.27
C PRO A 158 -10.23 -24.66 19.96
N LEU A 159 -9.72 -23.86 19.01
CA LEU A 159 -8.29 -23.84 18.67
C LEU A 159 -7.48 -23.41 19.90
N PRO A 160 -6.35 -24.08 20.19
CA PRO A 160 -5.47 -23.63 21.26
C PRO A 160 -4.85 -22.28 20.90
N LEU A 161 -4.88 -21.35 21.83
CA LEU A 161 -4.15 -20.10 21.80
C LEU A 161 -2.66 -20.41 21.64
N ALA A 162 -2.10 -20.08 20.48
CA ALA A 162 -0.66 -20.15 20.24
C ALA A 162 0.03 -19.06 21.07
N GLY A 163 0.63 -19.46 22.17
CA GLY A 163 1.38 -18.58 23.05
C GLY A 163 2.04 -19.38 24.16
N GLU A 164 2.95 -20.29 23.82
CA GLU A 164 3.90 -20.80 24.81
C GLU A 164 5.32 -20.37 24.46
N GLY A 165 5.72 -19.30 25.14
CA GLY A 165 7.12 -19.01 25.38
C GLY A 165 7.62 -19.88 26.53
N TRP A 166 8.81 -20.41 26.40
CA TRP A 166 9.51 -21.24 27.36
C TRP A 166 9.65 -20.59 28.76
N GLY A 167 9.29 -21.35 29.79
CA GLY A 167 9.73 -21.05 31.15
C GLY A 167 8.81 -21.53 32.27
N GLY A 168 9.04 -22.74 32.80
CA GLY A 168 9.01 -23.11 34.22
C GLY A 168 7.75 -23.03 35.06
N GLY A 169 7.18 -24.20 35.33
CA GLY A 169 6.79 -24.74 36.63
C GLY A 169 5.78 -24.02 37.53
N GLY A 170 4.63 -24.69 37.81
CA GLY A 170 3.80 -24.40 38.96
C GLY A 170 2.34 -24.86 38.83
N THR A 171 2.02 -25.96 39.50
CA THR A 171 0.70 -26.56 39.63
C THR A 171 -0.29 -25.74 40.42
N SER A 172 -1.54 -25.59 39.96
CA SER A 172 -2.77 -25.80 40.79
C SER A 172 -4.04 -25.53 40.00
N THR A 173 -4.95 -26.47 40.05
CA THR A 173 -6.37 -26.51 39.61
C THR A 173 -7.30 -25.96 40.70
N PRO A 174 -8.64 -25.95 40.54
CA PRO A 174 -9.55 -25.47 39.48
C PRO A 174 -10.73 -24.60 40.01
N ASP A 175 -11.72 -24.42 39.13
CA ASP A 175 -13.13 -24.03 39.33
C ASP A 175 -13.52 -22.54 39.36
N THR A 176 -14.25 -22.12 38.37
CA THR A 176 -15.71 -21.87 38.46
C THR A 176 -16.27 -21.34 37.13
N ALA A 177 -17.27 -22.03 36.63
CA ALA A 177 -18.08 -21.64 35.47
C ALA A 177 -18.92 -20.38 35.75
N LEU A 178 -18.91 -19.41 34.83
CA LEU A 178 -19.95 -18.42 34.72
C LEU A 178 -20.42 -18.31 33.26
N THR A 179 -21.58 -18.88 33.00
CA THR A 179 -22.35 -18.68 31.79
C THR A 179 -22.95 -17.28 31.78
N GLY A 180 -22.56 -16.48 30.81
CA GLY A 180 -23.18 -15.20 30.50
C GLY A 180 -23.25 -15.03 28.99
N GLU A 181 -24.44 -15.14 28.42
CA GLU A 181 -24.73 -14.84 27.03
C GLU A 181 -24.45 -13.35 26.75
N ILE A 182 -23.55 -13.08 25.83
CA ILE A 182 -23.32 -11.74 25.27
C ILE A 182 -24.11 -11.67 23.96
N PRO A 183 -25.09 -10.75 23.82
CA PRO A 183 -25.78 -10.57 22.55
C PRO A 183 -24.86 -10.02 21.50
N ALA A 184 -24.87 -10.61 20.29
CA ALA A 184 -24.13 -10.19 19.14
C ALA A 184 -24.52 -8.75 18.73
N PRO A 185 -23.55 -7.87 18.44
CA PRO A 185 -23.86 -6.56 17.91
C PRO A 185 -24.37 -6.68 16.47
N SER A 186 -25.52 -6.06 16.21
CA SER A 186 -26.10 -5.93 14.88
C SER A 186 -25.19 -5.08 13.99
N LEU A 187 -24.78 -5.63 12.85
CA LEU A 187 -24.04 -4.93 11.81
C LEU A 187 -24.92 -3.82 11.20
N PRO A 188 -24.42 -2.58 11.07
CA PRO A 188 -25.10 -1.58 10.27
C PRO A 188 -24.98 -1.92 8.78
N SER A 189 -26.07 -1.77 8.05
CA SER A 189 -26.14 -1.97 6.59
C SER A 189 -25.23 -1.00 5.85
N PRO A 190 -24.60 -1.42 4.74
CA PRO A 190 -23.76 -0.52 3.96
C PRO A 190 -24.60 0.57 3.31
N VAL A 191 -24.23 1.82 3.55
CA VAL A 191 -24.75 2.97 2.82
C VAL A 191 -24.09 3.01 1.44
N SER A 192 -24.88 2.77 0.39
CA SER A 192 -24.44 2.88 -0.99
C SER A 192 -24.07 4.34 -1.31
N GLY A 193 -22.79 4.60 -1.57
CA GLY A 193 -22.32 5.86 -2.08
C GLY A 193 -22.93 6.14 -3.46
N ARG A 194 -23.82 7.10 -3.57
CA ARG A 194 -24.29 7.62 -4.86
C ARG A 194 -23.32 8.67 -5.36
N GLY A 195 -22.93 8.51 -6.61
CA GLY A 195 -22.09 9.44 -7.34
C GLY A 195 -22.61 10.88 -7.29
N PHE A 196 -21.65 11.79 -7.34
CA PHE A 196 -21.86 13.23 -7.39
C PHE A 196 -22.44 13.63 -8.75
N THR A 197 -23.77 13.66 -8.87
CA THR A 197 -24.48 14.44 -9.89
C THR A 197 -25.26 15.52 -9.18
N GLY A 198 -24.92 16.78 -9.46
CA GLY A 198 -25.38 17.94 -8.73
C GLY A 198 -26.89 18.09 -8.57
N ALA A 199 -27.29 18.40 -7.37
CA ALA A 199 -28.43 19.25 -7.05
C ALA A 199 -28.20 19.77 -5.62
N LEU A 200 -28.13 21.08 -5.48
CA LEU A 200 -28.24 21.77 -4.21
C LEU A 200 -29.64 21.50 -3.62
N GLY A 201 -29.71 20.46 -2.80
CA GLY A 201 -30.90 20.13 -2.03
C GLY A 201 -30.72 20.50 -0.55
N HIS A 202 -31.72 21.15 0.01
CA HIS A 202 -31.87 21.65 1.35
C HIS A 202 -31.09 20.88 2.43
N ILE A 203 -30.24 21.60 3.15
CA ILE A 203 -29.63 21.15 4.40
C ILE A 203 -30.72 21.22 5.48
N SER A 204 -31.41 20.08 5.71
CA SER A 204 -32.13 19.85 6.97
C SER A 204 -31.06 19.47 8.00
N GLY A 205 -30.97 20.24 9.08
CA GLY A 205 -29.99 20.02 10.15
C GLY A 205 -30.14 18.66 10.80
N GLU A 206 -29.39 17.69 10.35
CA GLU A 206 -29.06 16.49 11.12
C GLU A 206 -27.98 16.87 12.13
N ALA A 207 -28.21 16.47 13.37
CA ALA A 207 -27.29 16.69 14.46
C ALA A 207 -25.88 16.22 14.02
N ALA A 208 -24.92 17.11 14.07
CA ALA A 208 -23.52 16.78 13.79
C ALA A 208 -23.14 15.58 14.64
N GLU A 209 -22.89 14.45 14.00
CA GLU A 209 -22.33 13.28 14.69
C GLU A 209 -21.09 13.73 15.45
N ALA A 210 -21.06 13.49 16.75
CA ALA A 210 -19.95 13.90 17.58
C ALA A 210 -18.65 13.32 16.99
N ARG A 211 -17.67 14.17 16.72
CA ARG A 211 -16.36 13.73 16.24
C ARG A 211 -15.83 12.65 17.18
N PRO A 212 -15.33 11.52 16.66
CA PRO A 212 -14.82 10.47 17.50
C PRO A 212 -13.73 11.04 18.42
N THR A 213 -13.80 10.68 19.70
CA THR A 213 -12.77 11.10 20.66
C THR A 213 -11.42 10.53 20.21
N PRO A 214 -10.37 11.35 20.06
CA PRO A 214 -9.07 10.86 19.66
C PRO A 214 -8.59 9.76 20.60
N MET A 215 -8.17 8.62 20.03
CA MET A 215 -7.60 7.53 20.81
C MET A 215 -6.09 7.76 20.97
N PRO A 216 -5.54 7.66 22.20
CA PRO A 216 -4.10 7.73 22.41
C PRO A 216 -3.37 6.73 21.53
N ARG A 217 -2.29 7.16 20.91
CA ARG A 217 -1.42 6.30 20.08
C ARG A 217 -0.40 5.57 20.94
N VAL A 218 0.07 4.46 20.47
CA VAL A 218 1.16 3.74 21.13
C VAL A 218 2.41 4.61 21.28
N THR A 219 2.69 5.42 20.26
CA THR A 219 3.83 6.36 20.32
C THR A 219 3.64 7.47 21.34
N ASP A 220 2.41 7.85 21.66
CA ASP A 220 2.13 8.83 22.73
C ASP A 220 2.38 8.21 24.10
N LEU A 221 1.91 6.96 24.31
CA LEU A 221 2.16 6.22 25.57
C LEU A 221 3.66 6.07 25.84
N LEU A 222 4.45 5.72 24.83
CA LEU A 222 5.92 5.62 24.95
C LEU A 222 6.57 7.01 25.12
N GLY A 223 5.98 8.05 24.53
CA GLY A 223 6.43 9.43 24.69
C GLY A 223 6.22 9.97 26.08
N ASP A 224 5.10 9.68 26.71
CA ASP A 224 4.78 10.08 28.08
C ASP A 224 5.78 9.48 29.09
N GLU A 225 6.31 8.30 28.79
CA GLU A 225 7.37 7.67 29.58
C GLU A 225 8.79 8.13 29.21
N GLY A 226 8.93 8.94 28.15
CA GLY A 226 10.24 9.39 27.64
C GLY A 226 11.07 8.27 26.99
N LEU A 227 10.43 7.18 26.57
CA LEU A 227 11.10 5.97 26.04
C LEU A 227 11.27 5.97 24.53
N ILE A 228 10.61 6.86 23.82
CA ILE A 228 10.69 6.97 22.36
C ILE A 228 11.20 8.35 21.94
N GLU A 229 11.91 8.42 20.84
CA GLU A 229 12.32 9.68 20.25
C GLU A 229 11.13 10.65 20.12
N PRO A 230 11.33 11.96 20.30
CA PRO A 230 10.26 12.94 20.16
C PRO A 230 9.65 12.91 18.74
N ALA A 231 8.40 13.28 18.61
CA ALA A 231 7.82 13.52 17.29
C ALA A 231 8.56 14.67 16.59
N PRO A 232 8.84 14.58 15.28
CA PRO A 232 9.37 15.70 14.55
C PRO A 232 8.46 16.92 14.71
N ALA A 233 9.06 18.08 15.01
CA ALA A 233 8.30 19.32 15.07
C ALA A 233 7.83 19.71 13.65
N ASP A 234 6.60 20.18 13.56
CA ASP A 234 6.11 20.83 12.35
C ASP A 234 6.64 22.28 12.34
N ASP A 235 7.50 22.58 11.37
CA ASP A 235 8.04 23.93 11.18
C ASP A 235 7.16 24.80 10.27
N GLY A 236 6.02 24.25 9.82
CA GLY A 236 5.10 24.92 8.91
C GLY A 236 5.60 25.02 7.47
N THR A 237 6.75 24.45 7.14
CA THR A 237 7.27 24.45 5.76
C THR A 237 6.44 23.50 4.89
N PRO A 238 5.84 24.00 3.78
CA PRO A 238 5.12 23.12 2.87
C PRO A 238 6.05 22.04 2.30
N PRO A 239 5.67 20.77 2.33
CA PRO A 239 6.49 19.71 1.76
C PRO A 239 6.59 19.89 0.24
N ARG A 240 7.75 19.52 -0.31
CA ARG A 240 7.94 19.41 -1.76
C ARG A 240 6.96 18.39 -2.32
N ASP A 241 6.55 18.57 -3.57
CA ASP A 241 5.54 17.75 -4.23
C ASP A 241 6.15 16.87 -5.32
N LEU A 242 6.36 15.61 -5.02
CA LEU A 242 6.91 14.62 -5.94
C LEU A 242 6.11 14.47 -7.24
N THR A 243 4.86 14.91 -7.26
CA THR A 243 4.03 14.86 -8.47
C THR A 243 4.28 16.01 -9.43
N ARG A 244 5.01 17.03 -9.01
CA ARG A 244 5.31 18.25 -9.78
C ARG A 244 6.78 18.49 -9.99
N GLU A 245 7.60 18.04 -9.05
CA GLU A 245 9.04 18.22 -9.05
C GLU A 245 9.74 16.85 -9.12
N PRO A 246 10.83 16.73 -9.89
CA PRO A 246 11.57 15.49 -9.92
C PRO A 246 12.22 15.20 -8.57
N LEU A 247 12.39 13.92 -8.27
CA LEU A 247 13.14 13.47 -7.12
C LEU A 247 14.58 13.98 -7.21
N SER A 248 15.09 14.51 -6.11
CA SER A 248 16.47 14.97 -5.99
C SER A 248 17.07 14.51 -4.68
N PHE A 249 18.39 14.25 -4.67
CA PHE A 249 19.12 13.75 -3.51
C PHE A 249 20.09 14.80 -2.96
N PRO A 250 20.27 14.86 -1.64
CA PRO A 250 19.52 14.12 -0.64
C PRO A 250 18.06 14.57 -0.58
N ALA A 251 17.14 13.64 -0.35
CA ALA A 251 15.73 13.92 -0.19
C ALA A 251 15.40 14.19 1.29
N ASP A 252 14.58 15.19 1.55
CA ASP A 252 14.03 15.38 2.89
C ASP A 252 13.04 14.25 3.24
N ARG A 253 12.73 14.09 4.52
CA ARG A 253 11.85 13.01 4.95
C ARG A 253 10.43 13.09 4.36
N PRO A 254 9.77 14.24 4.26
CA PRO A 254 8.48 14.36 3.57
C PRO A 254 8.51 13.87 2.13
N LEU A 255 9.57 14.17 1.38
CA LEU A 255 9.74 13.70 0.00
C LEU A 255 10.00 12.19 -0.06
N ARG A 256 10.84 11.65 0.86
CA ARG A 256 11.03 10.20 1.01
C ARG A 256 9.70 9.49 1.26
N LEU A 257 8.89 9.98 2.19
CA LEU A 257 7.58 9.39 2.51
C LEU A 257 6.62 9.43 1.32
N GLN A 258 6.60 10.50 0.53
CA GLN A 258 5.81 10.57 -0.69
C GLN A 258 6.26 9.53 -1.72
N ALA A 259 7.57 9.38 -1.94
CA ALA A 259 8.12 8.40 -2.86
C ALA A 259 7.76 6.97 -2.43
N LEU A 260 7.91 6.64 -1.15
CA LEU A 260 7.54 5.34 -0.59
C LEU A 260 6.02 5.07 -0.69
N ALA A 261 5.17 6.06 -0.44
CA ALA A 261 3.73 5.91 -0.58
C ALA A 261 3.30 5.58 -2.02
N ARG A 262 4.00 6.12 -3.02
CA ARG A 262 3.81 5.82 -4.46
C ARG A 262 4.55 4.57 -4.90
N GLY A 263 5.50 4.08 -4.12
CA GLY A 263 6.35 2.96 -4.45
C GLY A 263 5.59 1.66 -4.63
N ASP A 264 6.17 0.73 -5.36
CA ASP A 264 5.66 -0.63 -5.56
C ASP A 264 5.57 -1.39 -4.23
N GLU A 265 4.39 -1.94 -3.92
CA GLU A 265 4.18 -2.70 -2.68
C GLU A 265 5.13 -3.89 -2.57
N GLY A 266 5.36 -4.61 -3.67
CA GLY A 266 6.23 -5.79 -3.68
C GLY A 266 7.69 -5.45 -3.44
N PHE A 267 8.18 -4.36 -4.04
CA PHE A 267 9.54 -3.86 -3.81
C PHE A 267 9.73 -3.41 -2.35
N LEU A 268 8.79 -2.63 -1.82
CA LEU A 268 8.85 -2.19 -0.43
C LEU A 268 8.77 -3.36 0.55
N LEU A 269 7.94 -4.36 0.25
CA LEU A 269 7.83 -5.58 1.05
C LEU A 269 9.16 -6.35 1.09
N ALA A 270 9.82 -6.49 -0.05
CA ALA A 270 11.12 -7.15 -0.14
C ALA A 270 12.20 -6.39 0.63
N LEU A 271 12.23 -5.05 0.54
CA LEU A 271 13.14 -4.22 1.31
C LEU A 271 12.86 -4.28 2.80
N GLY A 272 11.59 -4.15 3.22
CA GLY A 272 11.18 -4.29 4.62
C GLY A 272 11.58 -5.65 5.19
N TYR A 273 11.40 -6.73 4.42
CA TYR A 273 11.86 -8.07 4.79
C TYR A 273 13.38 -8.14 4.93
N SER A 274 14.13 -7.50 4.02
CA SER A 274 15.59 -7.50 4.08
C SER A 274 16.14 -6.85 5.34
N THR A 275 15.48 -5.81 5.86
CA THR A 275 15.89 -5.15 7.10
C THR A 275 15.82 -6.08 8.30
N GLN A 276 14.90 -7.04 8.29
CA GLN A 276 14.72 -7.99 9.39
C GLN A 276 15.64 -9.20 9.29
N ARG A 277 15.80 -9.74 8.09
CA ARG A 277 16.50 -11.02 7.91
C ARG A 277 18.02 -10.91 7.93
N GLY A 278 18.58 -9.86 7.35
CA GLY A 278 20.02 -9.80 7.07
C GLY A 278 20.80 -8.79 7.92
N TYR A 279 20.17 -7.72 8.34
CA TYR A 279 20.89 -6.55 8.81
C TYR A 279 20.43 -6.01 10.17
N ALA A 280 19.19 -6.28 10.56
CA ALA A 280 18.68 -5.79 11.83
C ALA A 280 19.20 -6.62 12.99
N ARG A 281 19.90 -5.98 13.90
CA ARG A 281 20.30 -6.57 15.18
C ARG A 281 19.17 -6.52 16.22
N THR A 282 18.08 -5.85 15.90
CA THR A 282 16.91 -5.67 16.77
C THR A 282 15.63 -5.94 15.98
N HIS A 283 14.68 -6.60 16.63
CA HIS A 283 13.36 -6.87 16.03
C HIS A 283 12.50 -5.60 16.05
N PRO A 284 12.00 -5.10 14.92
CA PRO A 284 11.01 -4.04 14.89
C PRO A 284 9.62 -4.58 15.27
N PHE A 285 8.80 -3.72 15.83
CA PHE A 285 7.43 -4.04 16.18
C PHE A 285 6.46 -3.09 15.45
N VAL A 286 5.29 -3.58 15.12
CA VAL A 286 4.16 -2.72 14.79
C VAL A 286 3.70 -2.09 16.11
N GLY A 287 4.10 -0.86 16.36
CA GLY A 287 3.58 -0.09 17.48
C GLY A 287 2.07 0.01 17.37
N GLU A 288 1.62 0.48 16.22
CA GLU A 288 0.21 0.56 15.89
C GLU A 288 0.01 0.56 14.37
N ILE A 289 -0.99 -0.19 13.89
CA ILE A 289 -1.55 -0.06 12.56
C ILE A 289 -3.02 0.28 12.66
N ARG A 290 -3.46 1.27 11.90
CA ARG A 290 -4.86 1.71 11.85
C ARG A 290 -5.32 1.83 10.41
N PHE A 291 -6.54 1.38 10.17
CA PHE A 291 -7.26 1.59 8.93
C PHE A 291 -8.61 2.22 9.24
N GLY A 292 -8.98 3.22 8.49
CA GLY A 292 -10.25 3.92 8.65
C GLY A 292 -10.35 5.15 7.75
N GLU A 293 -11.38 5.95 7.96
CA GLU A 293 -11.65 7.17 7.22
C GLU A 293 -11.11 8.39 7.95
N VAL A 294 -10.59 9.33 7.15
CA VAL A 294 -10.14 10.64 7.59
C VAL A 294 -10.74 11.74 6.73
N GLU A 295 -11.12 12.85 7.35
CA GLU A 295 -11.64 14.02 6.65
C GLU A 295 -10.52 14.71 5.85
N VAL A 296 -10.85 15.11 4.63
CA VAL A 296 -10.02 15.96 3.79
C VAL A 296 -10.67 17.32 3.64
N SER A 297 -9.97 18.38 3.98
CA SER A 297 -10.45 19.75 3.88
C SER A 297 -9.51 20.61 3.03
N LEU A 298 -10.05 21.59 2.33
CA LEU A 298 -9.33 22.59 1.54
C LEU A 298 -9.54 23.95 2.15
N TYR A 299 -8.46 24.70 2.35
CA TYR A 299 -8.58 26.11 2.77
C TYR A 299 -9.07 26.94 1.60
N ALA A 300 -10.21 27.56 1.76
CA ALA A 300 -10.80 28.48 0.78
C ALA A 300 -10.43 29.91 1.17
N GLU A 301 -9.55 30.57 0.40
CA GLU A 301 -9.08 31.92 0.68
C GLU A 301 -10.23 32.92 0.73
N GLU A 302 -11.23 32.78 -0.15
CA GLU A 302 -12.41 33.63 -0.20
C GLU A 302 -13.31 33.54 1.03
N LEU A 303 -13.27 32.40 1.72
CA LEU A 303 -14.09 32.16 2.93
C LEU A 303 -13.30 32.41 4.21
N GLY A 304 -11.97 32.32 4.16
CA GLY A 304 -11.08 32.49 5.31
C GLY A 304 -11.07 31.27 6.27
N PHE A 305 -11.59 30.13 5.85
CA PHE A 305 -11.57 28.89 6.63
C PHE A 305 -11.47 27.64 5.74
N ALA A 306 -11.13 26.50 6.34
CA ALA A 306 -11.06 25.23 5.65
C ALA A 306 -12.46 24.62 5.45
N VAL A 307 -12.76 24.20 4.22
CA VAL A 307 -14.02 23.57 3.83
C VAL A 307 -13.80 22.07 3.69
N PRO A 308 -14.59 21.21 4.36
CA PRO A 308 -14.49 19.77 4.18
C PRO A 308 -14.92 19.38 2.76
N LEU A 309 -14.08 18.56 2.11
CA LEU A 309 -14.34 18.03 0.76
C LEU A 309 -14.96 16.64 0.82
N GLY A 310 -14.71 15.89 1.88
CA GLY A 310 -15.17 14.52 2.08
C GLY A 310 -14.18 13.70 2.88
N GLU A 311 -14.42 12.40 2.94
CA GLU A 311 -13.57 11.45 3.64
C GLU A 311 -12.81 10.56 2.64
N ILE A 312 -11.59 10.18 3.02
CA ILE A 312 -10.80 9.17 2.32
C ILE A 312 -10.43 8.06 3.29
N SER A 313 -10.38 6.83 2.80
CA SER A 313 -9.86 5.71 3.57
C SER A 313 -8.35 5.64 3.45
N VAL A 314 -7.68 5.46 4.59
CA VAL A 314 -6.22 5.37 4.67
C VAL A 314 -5.80 4.28 5.65
N THR A 315 -4.62 3.70 5.40
CA THR A 315 -3.92 2.84 6.35
C THR A 315 -2.68 3.57 6.86
N GLU A 316 -2.58 3.70 8.17
CA GLU A 316 -1.43 4.28 8.88
C GLU A 316 -0.71 3.20 9.68
N CYS A 317 0.60 3.14 9.58
CA CYS A 317 1.45 2.27 10.40
C CYS A 317 2.53 3.10 11.10
N GLN A 318 2.66 2.90 12.40
CA GLN A 318 3.77 3.40 13.21
C GLN A 318 4.57 2.19 13.69
N SER A 319 5.80 2.01 13.18
CA SER A 319 6.71 1.00 13.68
C SER A 319 7.52 1.53 14.85
N VAL A 320 7.88 0.65 15.77
CA VAL A 320 8.70 0.93 16.96
C VAL A 320 9.91 0.01 16.92
N ASN A 321 11.10 0.60 16.91
CA ASN A 321 12.35 -0.14 16.83
C ASN A 321 13.22 0.17 18.05
N GLN A 322 13.74 -0.86 18.71
CA GLN A 322 14.76 -0.67 19.75
C GLN A 322 16.01 -0.03 19.12
N PHE A 323 16.51 1.00 19.77
CA PHE A 323 17.78 1.64 19.44
C PHE A 323 18.68 1.66 20.67
N LYS A 324 19.87 1.08 20.56
CA LYS A 324 20.81 0.92 21.67
C LYS A 324 21.63 2.18 21.97
N GLY A 325 21.38 3.22 21.22
CA GLY A 325 22.17 4.45 21.27
C GLY A 325 23.33 4.45 20.27
N SER A 326 23.82 5.65 20.01
CA SER A 326 25.02 5.92 19.20
C SER A 326 25.91 6.93 19.94
N ALA A 327 26.94 7.44 19.27
CA ALA A 327 27.77 8.50 19.81
C ALA A 327 27.00 9.82 20.02
N THR A 328 25.90 10.00 19.30
CA THR A 328 25.12 11.26 19.25
C THR A 328 23.72 11.15 19.83
N GLN A 329 23.21 9.93 20.06
CA GLN A 329 21.85 9.68 20.50
C GLN A 329 21.80 8.66 21.65
N PRO A 330 20.99 8.88 22.71
CA PRO A 330 20.84 7.94 23.80
C PRO A 330 20.07 6.67 23.38
N PRO A 331 20.14 5.57 24.18
CA PRO A 331 19.25 4.43 24.02
C PRO A 331 17.78 4.84 24.15
N GLN A 332 16.95 4.46 23.19
CA GLN A 332 15.53 4.78 23.14
C GLN A 332 14.82 3.89 22.11
N PHE A 333 13.52 4.01 21.96
CA PHE A 333 12.83 3.54 20.79
C PHE A 333 12.87 4.59 19.67
N THR A 334 12.91 4.14 18.44
CA THR A 334 12.85 4.99 17.24
C THR A 334 11.62 4.63 16.42
N ARG A 335 11.15 5.58 15.62
CA ARG A 335 9.91 5.48 14.84
C ARG A 335 10.20 5.21 13.37
N GLY A 336 9.34 4.40 12.75
CA GLY A 336 9.13 4.42 11.32
C GLY A 336 7.67 4.71 11.04
N TYR A 337 7.39 5.30 9.88
CA TYR A 337 6.07 5.77 9.52
C TYR A 337 5.64 5.34 8.11
N GLY A 338 4.40 4.92 7.98
CA GLY A 338 3.77 4.61 6.70
C GLY A 338 2.32 5.09 6.68
N LEU A 339 1.94 5.79 5.62
CA LEU A 339 0.58 6.23 5.35
C LEU A 339 0.26 6.06 3.87
N VAL A 340 -0.81 5.35 3.56
CA VAL A 340 -1.23 5.04 2.20
C VAL A 340 -2.75 5.07 2.06
N PHE A 341 -3.24 5.32 0.85
CA PHE A 341 -4.67 5.21 0.55
C PHE A 341 -5.17 3.78 0.67
N GLY A 342 -6.41 3.61 1.09
CA GLY A 342 -7.09 2.33 1.16
C GLY A 342 -6.58 1.39 2.25
N GLN A 343 -7.00 0.12 2.17
CA GLN A 343 -6.62 -0.94 3.12
C GLN A 343 -5.37 -1.69 2.64
N LEU A 344 -4.20 -1.11 2.84
CA LEU A 344 -2.91 -1.65 2.38
C LEU A 344 -1.92 -1.82 3.54
N GLU A 345 -2.26 -2.69 4.50
CA GLU A 345 -1.47 -2.90 5.72
C GLU A 345 -0.03 -3.34 5.43
N ARG A 346 0.17 -4.31 4.53
CA ARG A 346 1.53 -4.77 4.16
C ARG A 346 2.38 -3.65 3.61
N LYS A 347 1.80 -2.79 2.77
CA LYS A 347 2.50 -1.64 2.21
C LYS A 347 2.82 -0.60 3.28
N ALA A 348 1.88 -0.26 4.15
CA ALA A 348 2.08 0.70 5.23
C ALA A 348 3.15 0.23 6.22
N MET A 349 3.14 -1.06 6.60
CA MET A 349 4.18 -1.66 7.44
C MET A 349 5.56 -1.65 6.76
N SER A 350 5.62 -2.07 5.50
CA SER A 350 6.87 -2.08 4.74
C SER A 350 7.45 -0.68 4.57
N MET A 351 6.59 0.29 4.28
CA MET A 351 6.95 1.71 4.22
C MET A 351 7.54 2.18 5.54
N ALA A 352 6.91 1.84 6.68
CA ALA A 352 7.40 2.23 8.01
C ALA A 352 8.78 1.64 8.33
N LEU A 353 9.04 0.39 7.92
CA LEU A 353 10.35 -0.25 8.08
C LEU A 353 11.43 0.42 7.24
N VAL A 354 11.11 0.75 5.98
CA VAL A 354 12.04 1.41 5.07
C VAL A 354 12.28 2.87 5.48
N ASP A 355 11.24 3.61 5.89
CA ASP A 355 11.38 4.97 6.43
C ASP A 355 12.37 4.98 7.62
N ARG A 356 12.22 4.04 8.58
CA ARG A 356 13.16 3.92 9.70
C ARG A 356 14.59 3.60 9.22
N SER A 357 14.75 2.76 8.22
CA SER A 357 16.05 2.37 7.68
C SER A 357 16.76 3.54 7.00
N LEU A 358 16.04 4.38 6.27
CA LEU A 358 16.57 5.57 5.59
C LEU A 358 17.01 6.67 6.57
N ARG A 359 16.61 6.58 7.83
CA ARG A 359 16.98 7.52 8.89
C ARG A 359 18.29 7.16 9.62
N PHE A 360 19.05 6.17 9.15
CA PHE A 360 20.24 5.67 9.80
C PHE A 360 21.27 6.77 10.12
N ALA A 361 21.48 7.71 9.20
CA ALA A 361 22.43 8.82 9.39
C ALA A 361 21.97 9.82 10.46
N GLU A 362 20.65 10.11 10.53
CA GLU A 362 20.03 10.96 11.57
C GLU A 362 20.26 10.38 12.98
N LEU A 363 20.32 9.05 13.07
CA LEU A 363 20.51 8.30 14.31
C LEU A 363 21.99 7.98 14.60
N GLY A 364 22.91 8.37 13.73
CA GLY A 364 24.33 8.08 13.88
C GLY A 364 24.68 6.59 13.73
N GLU A 365 23.89 5.85 12.95
CA GLU A 365 24.13 4.45 12.59
C GLU A 365 24.98 4.33 11.33
N GLU A 366 25.71 3.23 11.18
CA GLU A 366 26.45 2.93 9.96
C GLU A 366 25.54 2.41 8.85
N LYS A 367 25.84 2.78 7.60
CA LYS A 367 25.18 2.22 6.42
C LYS A 367 25.67 0.79 6.19
N SER A 368 24.81 -0.19 6.36
CA SER A 368 25.14 -1.62 6.22
C SER A 368 24.16 -2.41 5.36
N ALA A 369 23.05 -1.81 4.95
CA ALA A 369 21.98 -2.49 4.25
C ALA A 369 21.48 -1.72 3.01
N PRO A 370 21.01 -2.42 1.96
CA PRO A 370 20.42 -1.77 0.79
C PRO A 370 19.24 -0.85 1.12
N ALA A 371 18.44 -1.20 2.14
CA ALA A 371 17.30 -0.39 2.60
C ALA A 371 17.73 0.95 3.25
N GLN A 372 19.02 1.14 3.52
CA GLN A 372 19.61 2.39 4.00
C GLN A 372 20.20 3.23 2.84
N ASP A 373 20.19 2.71 1.63
CA ASP A 373 20.64 3.43 0.45
C ASP A 373 19.49 4.26 -0.12
N GLU A 374 19.48 5.55 0.17
CA GLU A 374 18.40 6.44 -0.21
C GLU A 374 18.20 6.49 -1.73
N GLU A 375 19.28 6.66 -2.48
CA GLU A 375 19.23 6.74 -3.94
C GLU A 375 18.75 5.41 -4.53
N PHE A 376 19.30 4.28 -4.06
CA PHE A 376 18.88 2.96 -4.49
C PHE A 376 17.38 2.74 -4.21
N VAL A 377 16.92 3.01 -2.98
CA VAL A 377 15.53 2.77 -2.59
C VAL A 377 14.58 3.65 -3.40
N LEU A 378 14.81 4.96 -3.42
CA LEU A 378 13.85 5.89 -4.00
C LEU A 378 13.86 5.89 -5.54
N SER A 379 15.01 5.60 -6.16
CA SER A 379 15.10 5.48 -7.62
C SER A 379 14.48 4.18 -8.17
N HIS A 380 14.35 3.13 -7.34
CA HIS A 380 13.86 1.83 -7.80
C HIS A 380 12.47 1.45 -7.25
N CYS A 381 11.92 2.24 -6.32
CA CYS A 381 10.60 1.92 -5.75
C CYS A 381 9.43 2.26 -6.69
N ASP A 382 9.64 3.09 -7.72
CA ASP A 382 8.57 3.49 -8.64
C ASP A 382 8.42 2.47 -9.79
N ASN A 383 7.37 1.65 -9.74
CA ASN A 383 7.11 0.61 -10.74
C ASN A 383 6.78 1.18 -12.13
N VAL A 384 6.22 2.39 -12.23
CA VAL A 384 5.93 3.02 -13.54
C VAL A 384 7.23 3.44 -14.23
N GLN A 385 8.17 4.02 -13.49
CA GLN A 385 9.49 4.36 -14.03
C GLN A 385 10.27 3.09 -14.41
N ALA A 386 10.27 2.08 -13.53
CA ALA A 386 10.93 0.81 -13.79
C ALA A 386 10.35 0.11 -15.03
N THR A 387 9.02 0.08 -15.17
CA THR A 387 8.34 -0.49 -16.34
C THR A 387 8.71 0.28 -17.60
N GLY A 388 8.73 1.60 -17.57
CA GLY A 388 9.10 2.43 -18.73
C GLY A 388 10.48 2.08 -19.27
N PHE A 389 11.46 1.81 -18.39
CA PHE A 389 12.79 1.38 -18.78
C PHE A 389 12.80 -0.07 -19.31
N VAL A 390 12.20 -1.01 -18.58
CA VAL A 390 12.21 -2.44 -18.95
C VAL A 390 11.46 -2.67 -20.26
N GLU A 391 10.30 -2.05 -20.43
CA GLU A 391 9.52 -2.14 -21.67
C GLU A 391 10.24 -1.52 -22.87
N HIS A 392 11.10 -0.50 -22.63
CA HIS A 392 11.94 0.07 -23.67
C HIS A 392 12.92 -0.95 -24.27
N LEU A 393 13.42 -1.90 -23.48
CA LEU A 393 14.40 -2.88 -23.96
C LEU A 393 13.90 -3.79 -25.09
N LYS A 394 12.59 -3.97 -25.21
CA LYS A 394 11.97 -4.74 -26.31
C LYS A 394 11.77 -3.93 -27.59
N LEU A 395 11.98 -2.62 -27.56
CA LEU A 395 11.88 -1.79 -28.75
C LEU A 395 13.06 -2.04 -29.69
N PRO A 396 12.92 -1.73 -31.02
CA PRO A 396 13.98 -1.94 -31.97
C PRO A 396 15.26 -1.14 -31.67
N HIS A 397 16.34 -1.84 -31.38
CA HIS A 397 17.69 -1.30 -31.14
C HIS A 397 18.70 -1.85 -32.17
N TYR A 398 18.28 -2.04 -33.41
CA TYR A 398 19.06 -2.73 -34.41
C TYR A 398 20.42 -2.04 -34.70
N VAL A 399 20.43 -0.70 -34.72
CA VAL A 399 21.62 0.08 -35.01
C VAL A 399 22.60 -0.03 -33.86
N ASP A 400 22.12 0.17 -32.64
CA ASP A 400 22.95 0.11 -31.42
C ASP A 400 23.55 -1.30 -31.26
N PHE A 401 22.70 -2.34 -31.44
CA PHE A 401 23.15 -3.72 -31.33
C PHE A 401 24.22 -4.08 -32.39
N GLN A 402 24.10 -3.61 -33.62
CA GLN A 402 25.13 -3.86 -34.64
C GLN A 402 26.47 -3.19 -34.27
N ALA A 403 26.43 -1.98 -33.71
CA ALA A 403 27.65 -1.30 -33.25
C ALA A 403 28.34 -2.07 -32.11
N GLU A 404 27.56 -2.55 -31.12
CA GLU A 404 28.06 -3.40 -30.04
C GLU A 404 28.63 -4.73 -30.55
N LEU A 405 27.93 -5.36 -31.50
CA LEU A 405 28.38 -6.61 -32.10
C LEU A 405 29.74 -6.44 -32.82
N ASP A 406 29.92 -5.36 -33.57
CA ASP A 406 31.19 -5.07 -34.25
C ASP A 406 32.29 -4.72 -33.25
N LEU A 407 31.97 -4.03 -32.16
CA LEU A 407 32.92 -3.76 -31.08
C LEU A 407 33.40 -5.08 -30.44
N ILE A 408 32.50 -5.96 -30.05
CA ILE A 408 32.84 -7.25 -29.42
C ILE A 408 33.68 -8.13 -30.38
N ARG A 409 33.34 -8.15 -31.67
CA ARG A 409 34.13 -8.89 -32.66
C ARG A 409 35.59 -8.39 -32.74
N ARG A 410 35.78 -7.06 -32.73
CA ARG A 410 37.13 -6.47 -32.72
C ARG A 410 37.88 -6.81 -31.43
N MET A 411 37.28 -6.62 -30.29
CA MET A 411 37.90 -6.93 -28.99
C MET A 411 38.31 -8.40 -28.89
N ARG A 412 37.51 -9.34 -29.41
CA ARG A 412 37.88 -10.76 -29.43
C ARG A 412 39.00 -11.07 -30.41
N ALA A 413 39.06 -10.34 -31.52
CA ALA A 413 40.15 -10.49 -32.50
C ALA A 413 41.50 -9.91 -32.00
N GLU A 414 41.46 -8.99 -31.06
CA GLU A 414 42.61 -8.33 -30.45
C GLU A 414 43.00 -8.92 -29.07
N GLY A 415 42.20 -9.86 -28.55
CA GLY A 415 42.39 -10.46 -27.23
C GLY A 415 43.50 -11.53 -27.19
N PRO A 416 43.97 -11.92 -25.98
CA PRO A 416 45.09 -12.85 -25.79
C PRO A 416 44.88 -14.23 -26.45
N GLU A 417 43.65 -14.72 -26.52
CA GLU A 417 43.34 -15.97 -27.22
C GLU A 417 43.60 -15.92 -28.74
N ALA A 418 43.55 -14.73 -29.32
CA ALA A 418 43.84 -14.54 -30.74
C ALA A 418 45.38 -14.52 -31.06
N GLU A 419 46.20 -14.13 -30.08
CA GLU A 419 47.63 -14.22 -30.16
C GLU A 419 48.10 -15.69 -30.03
N ASP A 420 47.53 -16.45 -29.07
CA ASP A 420 47.82 -17.87 -28.90
C ASP A 420 47.40 -18.73 -30.12
N MET A 421 46.30 -18.37 -30.80
CA MET A 421 45.89 -19.03 -32.04
C MET A 421 46.76 -18.66 -33.26
N LYS A 422 47.35 -17.50 -33.29
CA LYS A 422 48.31 -17.11 -34.36
C LYS A 422 49.63 -17.78 -34.14
N GLU A 423 50.11 -17.86 -32.89
CA GLU A 423 51.34 -18.54 -32.54
C GLU A 423 51.27 -20.08 -32.73
N ALA A 424 50.08 -20.66 -32.58
CA ALA A 424 49.85 -22.09 -32.84
C ALA A 424 49.67 -22.43 -34.36
N ALA A 425 49.50 -21.41 -35.20
CA ALA A 425 49.33 -21.56 -36.65
C ALA A 425 50.59 -21.27 -37.46
N GLU A 426 51.65 -20.73 -36.82
CA GLU A 426 53.03 -20.62 -37.34
C GLU A 426 53.87 -21.84 -36.89
#